data_a930083c075987d29f0650d9e6d632f6
#
_entry.id   a930083c075987d29f0650d9e6d632f6
#
_cell.length_a   1.000
_cell.length_b   1.000
_cell.length_c   1.000
_cell.angle_alpha   90.00
_cell.angle_beta   90.00
_cell.angle_gamma   90.00
#
_symmetry.space_group_name_H-M   'P 1'
#
loop_
_entity.id
_entity.type
_entity.pdbx_description
1 polymer ?
#
loop_
_entity_poly.entity_id
_entity_poly.type
_entity_poly.pdbx_seq_one_letter_code
_entity_poly.pdbx_strand_id
1 'polypeptide(L)'
;MLQKIGFAPGINKQITATAAEGQWIDCDNVRFRYSTPEKIGGWTQLGADNMTGAARALHQFTNSLSRKYSIIGTNRILYAYSGGVFYDIHPIKSTNTLSNAFSTTNGSATVTINFSGDHGIQAGDIVLLDNFSSITNSNFGASDFDDIRFMATTVPSSSTITITMPSAESGSGATQSGGIRVQHYYRVGPDVQSQGFGWSLGSWGGEAVGAYTTVLSADINSSTTSITLNDASQLPSSGTNFILIGTEEISYTGISTNTLTGVTRGVRNTTAASHSSGATVTNTS
;
A
#
# COMPACT_ATOMS: atom_id res chain seq x y z
N MET A 1 -42.68 -1.19 50.39
CA MET A 1 -43.27 -2.13 49.40
C MET A 1 -42.23 -2.34 48.29
N LEU A 2 -41.74 -3.59 48.15
CA LEU A 2 -40.79 -3.89 47.06
C LEU A 2 -41.60 -4.26 45.83
N GLN A 3 -41.48 -3.47 44.76
CA GLN A 3 -42.14 -3.76 43.50
C GLN A 3 -41.13 -4.51 42.59
N LYS A 4 -41.51 -5.70 42.12
CA LYS A 4 -40.71 -6.44 41.17
C LYS A 4 -40.95 -5.87 39.79
N ILE A 5 -39.92 -5.26 39.19
CA ILE A 5 -39.95 -4.78 37.82
C ILE A 5 -39.30 -5.86 36.95
N GLY A 6 -40.01 -6.40 35.99
CA GLY A 6 -39.50 -7.37 35.02
C GLY A 6 -39.27 -6.68 33.68
N PHE A 7 -38.08 -6.85 33.12
CA PHE A 7 -37.76 -6.37 31.78
C PHE A 7 -37.56 -7.56 30.83
N ALA A 8 -38.06 -7.44 29.60
CA ALA A 8 -37.77 -8.39 28.56
C ALA A 8 -36.32 -8.22 28.07
N PRO A 9 -35.57 -9.30 27.83
CA PRO A 9 -34.21 -9.21 27.29
C PRO A 9 -34.23 -8.77 25.83
N GLY A 10 -33.19 -8.05 25.40
CA GLY A 10 -33.03 -7.56 24.04
C GLY A 10 -33.47 -6.11 23.86
N ILE A 11 -33.19 -5.56 22.68
CA ILE A 11 -33.53 -4.18 22.31
C ILE A 11 -34.66 -4.24 21.29
N ASN A 12 -35.79 -3.61 21.59
CA ASN A 12 -36.91 -3.53 20.66
C ASN A 12 -36.98 -2.12 20.06
N LYS A 13 -36.60 -2.01 18.78
CA LYS A 13 -36.68 -0.76 18.01
C LYS A 13 -37.87 -0.72 17.03
N GLN A 14 -38.76 -1.70 17.08
CA GLN A 14 -39.89 -1.81 16.14
C GLN A 14 -41.14 -1.05 16.62
N ILE A 15 -41.21 -0.72 17.89
CA ILE A 15 -42.33 -0.02 18.50
C ILE A 15 -41.91 1.33 19.09
N THR A 16 -42.86 2.22 19.32
CA THR A 16 -42.59 3.52 19.93
C THR A 16 -42.17 3.35 21.39
N ALA A 17 -41.39 4.32 21.90
CA ALA A 17 -40.92 4.32 23.29
C ALA A 17 -42.08 4.17 24.31
N THR A 18 -43.22 4.77 24.04
CA THR A 18 -44.41 4.71 24.87
C THR A 18 -45.06 3.34 24.89
N ALA A 19 -44.99 2.60 23.78
CA ALA A 19 -45.56 1.25 23.66
C ALA A 19 -44.60 0.15 24.17
N ALA A 20 -43.31 0.49 24.43
CA ALA A 20 -42.27 -0.42 24.84
C ALA A 20 -42.17 -0.60 26.36
N GLU A 21 -43.26 -0.44 27.11
CA GLU A 21 -43.23 -0.59 28.56
C GLU A 21 -42.70 -1.99 28.96
N GLY A 22 -41.71 -2.01 29.86
CA GLY A 22 -41.02 -3.25 30.27
C GLY A 22 -40.02 -3.80 29.27
N GLN A 23 -39.68 -3.06 28.24
CA GLN A 23 -38.70 -3.43 27.22
C GLN A 23 -37.58 -2.38 27.11
N TRP A 24 -36.41 -2.81 26.62
CA TRP A 24 -35.30 -1.91 26.31
C TRP A 24 -35.47 -1.38 24.88
N ILE A 25 -35.49 -0.10 24.71
CA ILE A 25 -35.59 0.56 23.41
C ILE A 25 -34.23 0.98 22.86
N ASP A 26 -33.28 1.23 23.76
CA ASP A 26 -31.90 1.52 23.44
C ASP A 26 -30.99 1.16 24.63
N CYS A 27 -29.75 0.78 24.33
CA CYS A 27 -28.72 0.61 25.33
C CYS A 27 -27.35 0.67 24.64
N ASP A 28 -26.35 1.12 25.39
CA ASP A 28 -24.96 1.17 24.96
C ASP A 28 -24.07 0.38 25.93
N ASN A 29 -23.07 -0.31 25.39
CA ASN A 29 -22.13 -1.14 26.15
C ASN A 29 -22.78 -2.20 27.07
N VAL A 30 -23.92 -2.74 26.65
CA VAL A 30 -24.68 -3.76 27.38
C VAL A 30 -24.87 -5.01 26.52
N ARG A 31 -24.71 -6.18 27.14
CA ARG A 31 -25.15 -7.46 26.60
C ARG A 31 -26.22 -8.10 27.49
N PHE A 32 -27.09 -8.89 26.90
CA PHE A 32 -28.07 -9.66 27.67
C PHE A 32 -27.55 -11.08 27.85
N ARG A 33 -27.39 -11.48 29.12
CA ARG A 33 -26.99 -12.82 29.50
C ARG A 33 -27.97 -13.37 30.52
N TYR A 34 -28.46 -14.59 30.28
CA TYR A 34 -29.52 -15.20 31.14
C TYR A 34 -30.70 -14.29 31.40
N SER A 35 -31.17 -13.58 30.34
CA SER A 35 -32.29 -12.62 30.39
C SER A 35 -32.03 -11.38 31.25
N THR A 36 -30.83 -11.15 31.74
CA THR A 36 -30.44 -9.94 32.49
C THR A 36 -29.47 -9.09 31.67
N PRO A 37 -29.61 -7.75 31.74
CA PRO A 37 -28.62 -6.87 31.15
C PRO A 37 -27.30 -6.92 31.98
N GLU A 38 -26.20 -7.07 31.29
CA GLU A 38 -24.87 -7.10 31.85
C GLU A 38 -24.00 -6.09 31.11
N LYS A 39 -23.26 -5.28 31.84
CA LYS A 39 -22.31 -4.34 31.22
C LYS A 39 -21.21 -5.10 30.50
N ILE A 40 -20.97 -4.76 29.26
CA ILE A 40 -19.79 -5.24 28.51
C ILE A 40 -18.57 -4.60 29.13
N GLY A 41 -17.57 -5.40 29.52
CA GLY A 41 -16.28 -4.89 29.97
C GLY A 41 -15.57 -4.05 28.92
N GLY A 42 -14.57 -3.30 29.32
CA GLY A 42 -13.76 -2.51 28.39
C GLY A 42 -13.01 -3.40 27.37
N TRP A 43 -12.49 -2.77 26.34
CA TRP A 43 -11.63 -3.40 25.36
C TRP A 43 -10.18 -3.33 25.82
N THR A 44 -9.46 -4.41 25.68
CA THR A 44 -8.00 -4.43 25.84
C THR A 44 -7.36 -4.71 24.51
N GLN A 45 -6.22 -4.07 24.26
CA GLN A 45 -5.45 -4.33 23.04
C GLN A 45 -4.96 -5.78 23.05
N LEU A 46 -5.13 -6.47 21.95
CA LEU A 46 -4.64 -7.83 21.74
C LEU A 46 -3.21 -7.76 21.18
N GLY A 47 -2.23 -8.02 22.05
CA GLY A 47 -0.81 -7.91 21.69
C GLY A 47 -0.23 -6.51 21.97
N ALA A 48 1.10 -6.43 21.98
CA ALA A 48 1.85 -5.20 22.28
C ALA A 48 2.08 -4.33 21.04
N ASP A 49 2.09 -4.93 19.86
CA ASP A 49 2.51 -4.26 18.63
C ASP A 49 1.32 -3.75 17.83
N ASN A 50 1.51 -2.60 17.18
CA ASN A 50 0.56 -2.06 16.25
C ASN A 50 0.77 -2.68 14.87
N MET A 51 -0.32 -3.11 14.23
CA MET A 51 -0.29 -3.59 12.85
C MET A 51 -0.05 -2.43 11.88
N THR A 52 0.77 -2.68 10.86
CA THR A 52 0.95 -1.73 9.77
C THR A 52 -0.30 -1.69 8.88
N GLY A 53 -0.94 -0.55 8.81
CA GLY A 53 -2.17 -0.34 8.03
C GLY A 53 -3.46 -0.62 8.83
N ALA A 54 -4.60 -0.43 8.18
CA ALA A 54 -5.91 -0.66 8.75
C ALA A 54 -6.41 -2.07 8.41
N ALA A 55 -6.81 -2.85 9.43
CA ALA A 55 -7.38 -4.18 9.22
C ALA A 55 -8.66 -4.09 8.37
N ARG A 56 -8.73 -4.87 7.29
CA ARG A 56 -9.84 -4.91 6.34
C ARG A 56 -10.55 -6.25 6.30
N ALA A 57 -9.82 -7.33 6.58
CA ALA A 57 -10.35 -8.68 6.55
C ALA A 57 -9.77 -9.51 7.69
N LEU A 58 -10.58 -10.42 8.20
CA LEU A 58 -10.20 -11.39 9.21
C LEU A 58 -10.68 -12.77 8.76
N HIS A 59 -9.78 -13.75 8.75
CA HIS A 59 -10.09 -15.13 8.46
C HIS A 59 -9.53 -16.04 9.54
N GLN A 60 -10.35 -16.93 10.08
CA GLN A 60 -9.95 -17.88 11.11
C GLN A 60 -9.96 -19.30 10.57
N PHE A 61 -8.94 -20.07 10.92
CA PHE A 61 -8.90 -21.48 10.60
C PHE A 61 -8.14 -22.26 11.68
N THR A 62 -8.35 -23.57 11.68
CA THR A 62 -7.62 -24.52 12.53
C THR A 62 -6.85 -25.47 11.61
N ASN A 63 -5.56 -25.64 11.87
CA ASN A 63 -4.75 -26.58 11.12
C ASN A 63 -5.00 -28.04 11.54
N SER A 64 -4.37 -28.99 10.83
CA SER A 64 -4.46 -30.43 11.13
C SER A 64 -3.96 -30.83 12.53
N LEU A 65 -3.16 -29.98 13.17
CA LEU A 65 -2.66 -30.16 14.53
C LEU A 65 -3.53 -29.47 15.60
N SER A 66 -4.77 -29.10 15.25
CA SER A 66 -5.73 -28.37 16.11
C SER A 66 -5.23 -27.01 16.62
N ARG A 67 -4.24 -26.41 15.97
CA ARG A 67 -3.80 -25.05 16.28
C ARG A 67 -4.69 -24.04 15.56
N LYS A 68 -5.12 -23.02 16.29
CA LYS A 68 -5.98 -21.96 15.78
C LYS A 68 -5.14 -20.79 15.28
N TYR A 69 -5.48 -20.32 14.11
CA TYR A 69 -4.87 -19.17 13.47
C TYR A 69 -5.94 -18.16 13.07
N SER A 70 -5.59 -16.88 13.20
CA SER A 70 -6.39 -15.79 12.65
C SER A 70 -5.53 -15.02 11.65
N ILE A 71 -5.92 -15.04 10.39
CA ILE A 71 -5.25 -14.25 9.34
C ILE A 71 -5.90 -12.88 9.28
N ILE A 72 -5.09 -11.85 9.33
CA ILE A 72 -5.54 -10.46 9.33
C ILE A 72 -4.96 -9.77 8.11
N GLY A 73 -5.83 -9.42 7.16
CA GLY A 73 -5.46 -8.61 6.00
C GLY A 73 -5.64 -7.13 6.32
N THR A 74 -4.55 -6.38 6.29
CA THR A 74 -4.60 -4.92 6.31
C THR A 74 -4.58 -4.38 4.87
N ASN A 75 -4.74 -3.07 4.70
CA ASN A 75 -4.54 -2.44 3.41
C ASN A 75 -3.05 -2.33 3.01
N ARG A 76 -2.14 -2.87 3.82
CA ARG A 76 -0.68 -2.78 3.62
C ARG A 76 0.01 -4.14 3.72
N ILE A 77 -0.28 -4.91 4.75
CA ILE A 77 0.45 -6.13 5.15
C ILE A 77 -0.54 -7.22 5.53
N LEU A 78 -0.14 -8.48 5.36
CA LEU A 78 -0.85 -9.67 5.79
C LEU A 78 -0.19 -10.25 7.04
N TYR A 79 -0.98 -10.47 8.08
CA TYR A 79 -0.52 -11.03 9.35
C TYR A 79 -1.20 -12.35 9.67
N ALA A 80 -0.49 -13.22 10.37
CA ALA A 80 -1.05 -14.37 11.06
C ALA A 80 -0.94 -14.15 12.58
N TYR A 81 -2.05 -14.31 13.28
CA TYR A 81 -2.09 -14.30 14.73
C TYR A 81 -2.26 -15.71 15.28
N SER A 82 -1.39 -16.13 16.18
CA SER A 82 -1.48 -17.41 16.89
C SER A 82 -0.74 -17.34 18.21
N GLY A 83 -1.32 -17.90 19.28
CA GLY A 83 -0.66 -18.00 20.57
C GLY A 83 -0.31 -16.67 21.26
N GLY A 84 -1.01 -15.58 20.92
CA GLY A 84 -0.75 -14.25 21.50
C GLY A 84 0.22 -13.39 20.68
N VAL A 85 0.76 -13.89 19.57
CA VAL A 85 1.79 -13.23 18.76
C VAL A 85 1.29 -12.99 17.34
N PHE A 86 1.66 -11.84 16.77
CA PHE A 86 1.46 -11.52 15.35
C PHE A 86 2.72 -11.90 14.58
N TYR A 87 2.52 -12.65 13.52
CA TYR A 87 3.56 -13.04 12.56
C TYR A 87 3.29 -12.31 11.26
N ASP A 88 4.29 -11.63 10.73
CA ASP A 88 4.25 -11.10 9.36
C ASP A 88 4.40 -12.27 8.38
N ILE A 89 3.41 -12.47 7.55
CA ILE A 89 3.38 -13.51 6.51
C ILE A 89 3.26 -12.91 5.10
N HIS A 90 3.46 -11.59 5.00
CA HIS A 90 3.33 -10.91 3.73
C HIS A 90 4.51 -11.24 2.82
N PRO A 91 4.29 -11.55 1.53
CA PRO A 91 5.37 -11.91 0.62
C PRO A 91 6.36 -10.76 0.41
N ILE A 92 7.65 -11.10 0.44
CA ILE A 92 8.75 -10.18 0.14
C ILE A 92 9.04 -10.27 -1.37
N LYS A 93 9.08 -9.12 -2.05
CA LYS A 93 9.38 -8.99 -3.47
C LYS A 93 10.89 -8.98 -3.74
N SER A 94 11.63 -8.23 -2.94
CA SER A 94 13.09 -8.14 -3.04
C SER A 94 13.73 -7.86 -1.69
N THR A 95 15.00 -8.21 -1.56
CA THR A 95 15.81 -7.91 -0.38
C THR A 95 17.14 -7.32 -0.84
N ASN A 96 17.48 -6.15 -0.33
CA ASN A 96 18.73 -5.46 -0.61
C ASN A 96 19.51 -5.29 0.68
N THR A 97 20.81 -5.56 0.66
CA THR A 97 21.74 -5.21 1.72
C THR A 97 22.57 -4.03 1.24
N LEU A 98 22.48 -2.92 1.96
CA LEU A 98 23.08 -1.65 1.58
C LEU A 98 24.09 -1.23 2.63
N SER A 99 25.14 -0.53 2.22
CA SER A 99 26.17 0.03 3.13
C SER A 99 26.20 1.54 2.96
N ASN A 100 26.23 2.27 4.08
CA ASN A 100 26.26 3.73 4.11
C ASN A 100 25.12 4.39 3.28
N ALA A 101 23.98 3.73 3.25
CA ALA A 101 22.87 4.10 2.38
C ALA A 101 21.90 5.13 2.98
N PHE A 102 22.06 5.43 4.25
CA PHE A 102 21.14 6.24 5.03
C PHE A 102 21.64 7.68 5.11
N SER A 103 20.78 8.64 4.82
CA SER A 103 21.08 10.06 5.00
C SER A 103 19.89 10.84 5.52
N THR A 104 20.16 11.80 6.41
CA THR A 104 19.18 12.72 6.98
C THR A 104 19.61 14.17 6.76
N THR A 105 18.67 15.08 6.93
CA THR A 105 18.92 16.53 6.89
C THR A 105 18.40 17.16 8.17
N ASN A 106 19.21 18.00 8.80
CA ASN A 106 18.80 18.74 10.00
C ASN A 106 17.52 19.54 9.75
N GLY A 107 16.59 19.46 10.69
CA GLY A 107 15.27 20.11 10.61
C GLY A 107 14.25 19.36 9.74
N SER A 108 14.61 18.23 9.12
CA SER A 108 13.72 17.45 8.28
C SER A 108 13.33 16.11 8.92
N ALA A 109 12.07 15.72 8.81
CA ALA A 109 11.61 14.37 9.17
C ALA A 109 11.84 13.35 8.04
N THR A 110 12.38 13.78 6.91
CA THR A 110 12.61 12.91 5.76
C THR A 110 13.97 12.23 5.88
N VAL A 111 13.96 10.92 5.75
CA VAL A 111 15.15 10.08 5.66
C VAL A 111 15.27 9.56 4.24
N THR A 112 16.46 9.67 3.68
CA THR A 112 16.78 9.18 2.34
C THR A 112 17.55 7.88 2.43
N ILE A 113 17.13 6.89 1.64
CA ILE A 113 17.82 5.60 1.51
C ILE A 113 18.31 5.46 0.08
N ASN A 114 19.61 5.28 -0.08
CA ASN A 114 20.28 5.17 -1.37
C ASN A 114 20.62 3.71 -1.66
N PHE A 115 20.21 3.23 -2.82
CA PHE A 115 20.50 1.89 -3.32
C PHE A 115 21.68 1.96 -4.29
N SER A 116 22.37 0.85 -4.44
CA SER A 116 23.50 0.74 -5.41
C SER A 116 23.04 0.58 -6.86
N GLY A 117 21.74 0.42 -7.10
CA GLY A 117 21.14 0.23 -8.43
C GLY A 117 19.63 0.38 -8.37
N ASP A 118 18.96 -0.04 -9.41
CA ASP A 118 17.49 0.01 -9.51
C ASP A 118 16.85 -0.89 -8.46
N HIS A 119 15.99 -0.32 -7.63
CA HIS A 119 15.34 -1.01 -6.52
C HIS A 119 13.90 -1.45 -6.84
N GLY A 120 13.27 -0.95 -7.90
CA GLY A 120 11.90 -1.30 -8.31
C GLY A 120 10.79 -0.98 -7.28
N ILE A 121 11.09 -0.12 -6.29
CA ILE A 121 10.14 0.34 -5.27
C ILE A 121 9.39 1.55 -5.82
N GLN A 122 8.11 1.64 -5.53
CA GLN A 122 7.29 2.79 -5.91
C GLN A 122 6.81 3.54 -4.66
N ALA A 123 6.42 4.80 -4.83
CA ALA A 123 5.82 5.57 -3.75
C ALA A 123 4.55 4.87 -3.22
N GLY A 124 4.46 4.75 -1.91
CA GLY A 124 3.39 4.02 -1.23
C GLY A 124 3.67 2.55 -0.95
N ASP A 125 4.76 1.98 -1.48
CA ASP A 125 5.19 0.62 -1.14
C ASP A 125 5.66 0.55 0.31
N ILE A 126 5.56 -0.65 0.89
CA ILE A 126 6.05 -0.91 2.23
C ILE A 126 7.42 -1.57 2.15
N VAL A 127 8.34 -1.05 2.93
CA VAL A 127 9.67 -1.61 3.13
C VAL A 127 9.89 -1.88 4.62
N LEU A 128 10.48 -3.02 4.93
CA LEU A 128 10.99 -3.33 6.25
C LEU A 128 12.48 -3.01 6.27
N LEU A 129 12.88 -2.24 7.25
CA LEU A 129 14.28 -1.94 7.51
C LEU A 129 14.76 -2.76 8.70
N ASP A 130 15.89 -3.37 8.59
CA ASP A 130 16.52 -4.08 9.69
C ASP A 130 18.05 -4.13 9.56
N ASN A 131 18.68 -4.75 10.57
CA ASN A 131 20.13 -4.93 10.64
C ASN A 131 20.90 -3.61 10.72
N PHE A 132 20.35 -2.61 11.42
CA PHE A 132 21.05 -1.38 11.73
C PHE A 132 22.09 -1.61 12.84
N SER A 133 23.37 -1.39 12.57
CA SER A 133 24.40 -1.55 13.58
C SER A 133 24.61 -0.29 14.44
N SER A 134 24.69 0.85 13.85
CA SER A 134 24.71 2.14 14.57
C SER A 134 24.39 3.31 13.64
N ILE A 135 23.81 4.35 14.22
CA ILE A 135 23.61 5.65 13.59
C ILE A 135 24.31 6.69 14.45
N THR A 136 25.11 7.55 13.82
CA THR A 136 25.84 8.63 14.50
C THR A 136 25.41 9.98 13.95
N ASN A 137 25.64 11.05 14.75
CA ASN A 137 25.27 12.43 14.40
C ASN A 137 23.76 12.64 14.14
N SER A 138 22.92 11.86 14.79
CA SER A 138 21.46 11.87 14.65
C SER A 138 20.80 11.77 16.02
N ASN A 139 19.59 12.29 16.14
CA ASN A 139 18.69 11.99 17.26
C ASN A 139 17.93 10.67 17.07
N PHE A 140 18.05 10.05 15.90
CA PHE A 140 17.51 8.72 15.65
C PHE A 140 18.51 7.65 16.07
N GLY A 141 18.04 6.62 16.76
CA GLY A 141 18.79 5.41 17.08
C GLY A 141 18.51 4.29 16.08
N ALA A 142 19.30 3.22 16.12
CA ALA A 142 19.06 2.04 15.31
C ALA A 142 17.67 1.43 15.59
N SER A 143 17.20 1.46 16.83
CA SER A 143 15.88 0.98 17.26
C SER A 143 14.70 1.74 16.64
N ASP A 144 14.92 2.93 16.09
CA ASP A 144 13.87 3.68 15.39
C ASP A 144 13.64 3.17 13.96
N PHE A 145 14.48 2.26 13.49
CA PHE A 145 14.41 1.68 12.15
C PHE A 145 14.41 0.16 12.15
N ASP A 146 15.07 -0.48 13.11
CA ASP A 146 15.31 -1.91 13.11
C ASP A 146 14.01 -2.69 13.36
N ASP A 147 13.70 -3.62 12.46
CA ASP A 147 12.43 -4.35 12.39
C ASP A 147 11.17 -3.48 12.21
N ILE A 148 11.33 -2.25 11.72
CA ILE A 148 10.22 -1.32 11.52
C ILE A 148 9.86 -1.24 10.04
N ARG A 149 8.56 -1.20 9.77
CA ARG A 149 7.99 -1.08 8.44
C ARG A 149 7.67 0.36 8.13
N PHE A 150 8.24 0.85 7.05
CA PHE A 150 8.02 2.20 6.55
C PHE A 150 7.30 2.16 5.20
N MET A 151 6.55 3.22 4.94
CA MET A 151 6.04 3.48 3.60
C MET A 151 7.06 4.33 2.85
N ALA A 152 7.43 3.92 1.64
CA ALA A 152 8.20 4.77 0.73
C ALA A 152 7.37 6.02 0.40
N THR A 153 7.76 7.16 0.95
CA THR A 153 7.01 8.42 0.83
C THR A 153 7.16 8.99 -0.57
N THR A 154 8.38 9.04 -1.06
CA THR A 154 8.69 9.42 -2.45
C THR A 154 9.81 8.53 -3.00
N VAL A 155 9.90 8.50 -4.32
CA VAL A 155 10.95 7.81 -5.08
C VAL A 155 11.60 8.82 -6.02
N PRO A 156 12.60 9.57 -5.54
CA PRO A 156 13.24 10.61 -6.34
C PRO A 156 13.99 10.08 -7.57
N SER A 157 14.47 8.84 -7.51
CA SER A 157 15.15 8.16 -8.62
C SER A 157 14.99 6.65 -8.50
N SER A 158 15.39 5.90 -9.52
CA SER A 158 15.40 4.43 -9.49
C SER A 158 16.34 3.83 -8.43
N SER A 159 17.24 4.63 -7.89
CA SER A 159 18.20 4.22 -6.85
C SER A 159 17.99 4.92 -5.50
N THR A 160 16.89 5.66 -5.31
CA THR A 160 16.67 6.44 -4.08
C THR A 160 15.21 6.43 -3.67
N ILE A 161 14.95 6.11 -2.41
CA ILE A 161 13.63 6.27 -1.79
C ILE A 161 13.72 7.21 -0.60
N THR A 162 12.60 7.80 -0.21
CA THR A 162 12.48 8.52 1.06
C THR A 162 11.41 7.89 1.94
N ILE A 163 11.66 7.95 3.25
CA ILE A 163 10.69 7.60 4.29
C ILE A 163 10.50 8.80 5.21
N THR A 164 9.39 8.85 5.93
CA THR A 164 9.10 9.94 6.86
C THR A 164 9.09 9.43 8.29
N MET A 165 9.87 10.08 9.14
CA MET A 165 9.95 9.80 10.57
C MET A 165 8.88 10.60 11.36
N PRO A 166 8.50 10.16 12.56
CA PRO A 166 7.55 10.89 13.41
C PRO A 166 8.05 12.27 13.88
N SER A 167 9.36 12.46 13.94
CA SER A 167 10.01 13.72 14.37
C SER A 167 11.05 14.17 13.35
N ALA A 168 11.39 15.43 13.38
CA ALA A 168 12.47 15.97 12.56
C ALA A 168 13.86 15.58 13.13
N GLU A 169 14.83 15.43 12.23
CA GLU A 169 16.24 15.28 12.57
C GLU A 169 16.76 16.55 13.26
N SER A 170 17.44 16.41 14.37
CA SER A 170 18.07 17.52 15.09
C SER A 170 19.60 17.48 15.05
N GLY A 171 20.17 16.41 14.49
CA GLY A 171 21.62 16.28 14.27
C GLY A 171 22.11 16.93 12.99
N SER A 172 23.40 16.99 12.80
CA SER A 172 24.04 17.63 11.64
C SER A 172 24.06 16.77 10.38
N GLY A 173 23.41 15.64 10.38
CA GLY A 173 23.36 14.65 9.32
C GLY A 173 23.78 13.27 9.84
N ALA A 174 22.90 12.31 9.71
CA ALA A 174 23.17 10.96 10.16
C ALA A 174 24.21 10.28 9.26
N THR A 175 25.14 9.60 9.90
CA THR A 175 26.02 8.63 9.25
C THR A 175 25.72 7.27 9.83
N GLN A 176 25.42 6.32 8.98
CA GLN A 176 25.19 4.94 9.37
C GLN A 176 26.49 4.15 9.16
N SER A 177 26.87 3.34 10.13
CA SER A 177 27.95 2.36 9.99
C SER A 177 27.39 0.97 9.81
N GLY A 178 28.04 0.19 8.95
CA GLY A 178 27.63 -1.18 8.63
C GLY A 178 26.58 -1.28 7.54
N GLY A 179 26.02 -2.48 7.38
CA GLY A 179 24.97 -2.75 6.41
C GLY A 179 23.58 -2.52 7.00
N ILE A 180 22.66 -2.11 6.18
CA ILE A 180 21.21 -2.21 6.46
C ILE A 180 20.59 -3.19 5.49
N ARG A 181 19.57 -3.90 5.93
CA ARG A 181 18.77 -4.75 5.06
C ARG A 181 17.43 -4.05 4.80
N VAL A 182 17.09 -3.91 3.53
CA VAL A 182 15.82 -3.34 3.06
C VAL A 182 15.05 -4.46 2.37
N GLN A 183 13.92 -4.84 2.96
CA GLN A 183 13.02 -5.83 2.40
C GLN A 183 11.80 -5.11 1.82
N HIS A 184 11.62 -5.20 0.51
CA HIS A 184 10.49 -4.64 -0.22
C HIS A 184 9.38 -5.67 -0.29
N TYR A 185 8.20 -5.32 0.18
CA TYR A 185 7.02 -6.18 0.13
C TYR A 185 6.28 -6.08 -1.20
N TYR A 186 5.58 -7.15 -1.58
CA TYR A 186 4.58 -7.04 -2.63
C TYR A 186 3.48 -6.06 -2.21
N ARG A 187 2.94 -5.34 -3.17
CA ARG A 187 1.83 -4.43 -2.93
C ARG A 187 0.53 -5.21 -2.70
N VAL A 188 -0.27 -4.79 -1.72
CA VAL A 188 -1.62 -5.31 -1.51
C VAL A 188 -2.57 -4.57 -2.44
N GLY A 189 -3.15 -5.28 -3.38
CA GLY A 189 -4.03 -4.71 -4.40
C GLY A 189 -3.29 -4.29 -5.68
N PRO A 190 -3.98 -3.70 -6.64
CA PRO A 190 -3.39 -3.27 -7.89
C PRO A 190 -2.37 -2.16 -7.68
N ASP A 191 -1.28 -2.20 -8.43
CA ASP A 191 -0.18 -1.22 -8.36
C ASP A 191 -0.64 0.20 -8.74
N VAL A 192 -1.67 0.29 -9.53
CA VAL A 192 -2.33 1.55 -9.87
C VAL A 192 -3.73 1.51 -9.25
N GLN A 193 -4.14 2.58 -8.58
CA GLN A 193 -5.54 2.79 -8.28
C GLN A 193 -6.30 3.11 -9.57
N SER A 194 -6.43 2.14 -10.45
CA SER A 194 -7.47 2.17 -11.44
C SER A 194 -8.80 2.13 -10.69
N GLN A 195 -9.75 2.89 -11.10
CA GLN A 195 -11.11 2.85 -10.55
C GLN A 195 -11.58 1.41 -10.66
N GLY A 196 -11.75 0.76 -9.51
CA GLY A 196 -11.75 -0.68 -9.40
C GLY A 196 -12.85 -1.37 -10.20
N PHE A 197 -12.67 -2.67 -10.37
CA PHE A 197 -13.67 -3.57 -10.93
C PHE A 197 -14.69 -3.95 -9.85
N GLY A 198 -15.95 -3.85 -10.15
CA GLY A 198 -17.02 -4.29 -9.26
C GLY A 198 -18.30 -3.49 -9.42
N TRP A 199 -19.33 -3.95 -8.77
CA TRP A 199 -20.61 -3.27 -8.71
C TRP A 199 -20.44 -1.89 -8.07
N SER A 200 -20.89 -0.85 -8.75
CA SER A 200 -20.77 0.56 -8.35
C SER A 200 -19.36 1.20 -8.45
N LEU A 201 -18.40 0.57 -9.10
CA LEU A 201 -17.02 1.06 -9.23
C LEU A 201 -16.64 1.39 -10.69
N GLY A 202 -17.43 2.15 -11.41
CA GLY A 202 -17.12 2.57 -12.78
C GLY A 202 -18.04 2.00 -13.85
N SER A 203 -17.64 2.05 -15.10
CA SER A 203 -18.44 1.58 -16.23
C SER A 203 -18.62 0.06 -16.24
N TRP A 204 -19.76 -0.42 -16.77
CA TRP A 204 -20.01 -1.83 -17.01
C TRP A 204 -18.92 -2.43 -17.92
N GLY A 205 -18.23 -3.45 -17.40
CA GLY A 205 -17.14 -4.08 -18.10
C GLY A 205 -15.78 -3.86 -17.44
N GLY A 206 -15.70 -2.93 -16.49
CA GLY A 206 -14.45 -2.62 -15.79
C GLY A 206 -13.40 -2.03 -16.72
N GLU A 207 -12.43 -1.40 -16.16
CA GLU A 207 -11.19 -1.05 -16.85
C GLU A 207 -10.24 -2.24 -16.79
N ALA A 208 -9.45 -2.47 -17.83
CA ALA A 208 -8.49 -3.57 -17.86
C ALA A 208 -7.61 -3.53 -16.60
N VAL A 209 -7.47 -4.66 -15.93
CA VAL A 209 -6.65 -4.78 -14.71
C VAL A 209 -5.24 -4.31 -15.05
N GLY A 210 -4.85 -3.16 -14.46
CA GLY A 210 -3.52 -2.63 -14.62
C GLY A 210 -3.21 -2.23 -16.05
N ALA A 211 -3.75 -1.10 -16.51
CA ALA A 211 -3.08 -0.42 -17.60
C ALA A 211 -1.63 -0.20 -17.14
N TYR A 212 -0.72 -1.02 -17.66
CA TYR A 212 0.69 -0.84 -17.37
C TYR A 212 1.07 0.59 -17.70
N THR A 213 1.68 1.26 -16.73
CA THR A 213 2.16 2.62 -16.90
C THR A 213 3.67 2.66 -16.80
N THR A 214 4.27 3.39 -17.69
CA THR A 214 5.69 3.71 -17.71
C THR A 214 5.86 5.20 -17.99
N VAL A 215 7.07 5.66 -18.24
CA VAL A 215 7.33 7.06 -18.60
C VAL A 215 8.23 7.15 -19.82
N LEU A 216 8.12 8.27 -20.55
CA LEU A 216 9.03 8.59 -21.62
C LEU A 216 10.45 8.80 -21.08
N SER A 217 11.45 8.20 -21.73
CA SER A 217 12.86 8.40 -21.37
C SER A 217 13.46 9.67 -21.99
N ALA A 218 12.85 10.22 -23.02
CA ALA A 218 13.30 11.45 -23.72
C ALA A 218 12.11 12.22 -24.26
N ASP A 219 12.34 13.51 -24.56
CA ASP A 219 11.35 14.36 -25.24
C ASP A 219 11.04 13.80 -26.62
N ILE A 220 9.76 13.85 -26.99
CA ILE A 220 9.30 13.52 -28.34
C ILE A 220 8.50 14.69 -28.92
N ASN A 221 8.65 14.92 -30.20
CA ASN A 221 7.80 15.88 -30.95
C ASN A 221 6.64 15.15 -31.66
N SER A 222 5.77 15.88 -32.30
CA SER A 222 4.58 15.34 -32.98
C SER A 222 4.87 14.40 -34.16
N SER A 223 6.11 14.36 -34.66
CA SER A 223 6.52 13.53 -35.80
C SER A 223 7.48 12.38 -35.41
N THR A 224 7.83 12.24 -34.13
CA THR A 224 8.72 11.16 -33.66
C THR A 224 8.05 9.81 -33.83
N THR A 225 8.72 8.88 -34.53
CA THR A 225 8.24 7.51 -34.78
C THR A 225 9.06 6.41 -34.11
N SER A 226 10.03 6.78 -33.30
CA SER A 226 10.82 5.88 -32.44
C SER A 226 10.74 6.42 -31.02
N ILE A 227 9.98 5.77 -30.17
CA ILE A 227 9.66 6.26 -28.82
C ILE A 227 10.33 5.35 -27.81
N THR A 228 11.24 5.89 -27.01
CA THR A 228 11.95 5.13 -25.97
C THR A 228 11.30 5.40 -24.61
N LEU A 229 11.02 4.33 -23.90
CA LEU A 229 10.40 4.29 -22.57
C LEU A 229 11.46 3.93 -21.52
N ASN A 230 11.21 4.25 -20.27
CA ASN A 230 12.07 3.80 -19.18
C ASN A 230 11.99 2.29 -18.99
N ASP A 231 10.79 1.75 -19.16
CA ASP A 231 10.55 0.31 -19.12
C ASP A 231 9.43 -0.03 -20.10
N ALA A 232 9.63 -1.02 -20.95
CA ALA A 232 8.63 -1.53 -21.88
C ALA A 232 8.36 -3.03 -21.68
N SER A 233 8.87 -3.63 -20.60
CA SER A 233 8.87 -5.08 -20.37
C SER A 233 7.49 -5.70 -20.27
N GLN A 234 6.48 -4.92 -19.86
CA GLN A 234 5.10 -5.41 -19.72
C GLN A 234 4.17 -4.92 -20.85
N LEU A 235 4.71 -4.26 -21.85
CA LEU A 235 3.96 -3.91 -23.05
C LEU A 235 3.94 -5.09 -24.03
N PRO A 236 2.83 -5.35 -24.75
CA PRO A 236 2.79 -6.36 -25.78
C PRO A 236 3.81 -6.07 -26.89
N SER A 237 4.64 -7.06 -27.23
CA SER A 237 5.75 -6.91 -28.21
C SER A 237 5.39 -7.31 -29.64
N SER A 238 4.16 -7.78 -29.90
CA SER A 238 3.71 -8.23 -31.22
C SER A 238 2.28 -7.82 -31.49
N GLY A 239 1.95 -7.65 -32.77
CA GLY A 239 0.65 -7.15 -33.21
C GLY A 239 0.55 -5.62 -33.14
N THR A 240 -0.64 -5.09 -33.47
CA THR A 240 -0.89 -3.65 -33.33
C THR A 240 -1.40 -3.35 -31.93
N ASN A 241 -0.63 -2.61 -31.18
CA ASN A 241 -0.90 -2.25 -29.78
C ASN A 241 -0.98 -0.73 -29.64
N PHE A 242 -1.52 -0.28 -28.52
CA PHE A 242 -1.81 1.15 -28.30
C PHE A 242 -1.30 1.60 -26.95
N ILE A 243 -0.83 2.83 -26.90
CA ILE A 243 -0.47 3.55 -25.67
C ILE A 243 -1.11 4.94 -25.69
N LEU A 244 -1.36 5.46 -24.50
CA LEU A 244 -1.85 6.83 -24.28
C LEU A 244 -0.77 7.66 -23.58
N ILE A 245 -0.49 8.85 -24.12
CA ILE A 245 0.38 9.85 -23.51
C ILE A 245 -0.39 11.17 -23.45
N GLY A 246 -0.74 11.62 -22.25
CA GLY A 246 -1.63 12.76 -22.10
C GLY A 246 -3.00 12.49 -22.73
N THR A 247 -3.31 13.16 -23.84
CA THR A 247 -4.55 12.95 -24.60
C THR A 247 -4.31 12.33 -25.98
N GLU A 248 -3.08 11.95 -26.30
CA GLU A 248 -2.72 11.34 -27.59
C GLU A 248 -2.67 9.82 -27.47
N GLU A 249 -3.41 9.13 -28.33
CA GLU A 249 -3.23 7.68 -28.55
C GLU A 249 -2.24 7.43 -29.68
N ILE A 250 -1.34 6.50 -29.45
CA ILE A 250 -0.23 6.14 -30.33
C ILE A 250 -0.28 4.63 -30.54
N SER A 251 -0.25 4.15 -31.77
CA SER A 251 -0.10 2.73 -32.04
C SER A 251 1.35 2.37 -32.32
N TYR A 252 1.72 1.12 -32.00
CA TYR A 252 3.04 0.54 -32.31
C TYR A 252 2.88 -0.93 -32.66
N THR A 253 3.87 -1.51 -33.38
CA THR A 253 3.80 -2.90 -33.81
C THR A 253 4.92 -3.78 -33.29
N GLY A 254 5.90 -3.21 -32.59
CA GLY A 254 7.00 -3.97 -32.00
C GLY A 254 7.75 -3.17 -30.93
N ILE A 255 8.58 -3.88 -30.19
CA ILE A 255 9.45 -3.31 -29.17
C ILE A 255 10.85 -3.88 -29.34
N SER A 256 11.84 -2.99 -29.35
CA SER A 256 13.27 -3.35 -29.32
C SER A 256 13.90 -2.76 -28.07
N THR A 257 14.30 -3.61 -27.12
CA THR A 257 14.70 -3.22 -25.77
C THR A 257 13.58 -2.44 -25.10
N ASN A 258 13.70 -1.13 -24.94
CA ASN A 258 12.66 -0.25 -24.39
C ASN A 258 12.13 0.74 -25.43
N THR A 259 12.39 0.53 -26.72
CA THR A 259 12.00 1.43 -27.79
C THR A 259 10.86 0.84 -28.61
N LEU A 260 9.76 1.57 -28.71
CA LEU A 260 8.62 1.22 -29.56
C LEU A 260 8.98 1.45 -31.02
N THR A 261 8.64 0.47 -31.86
CA THR A 261 8.89 0.48 -33.29
C THR A 261 7.59 0.31 -34.08
N GLY A 262 7.58 0.77 -35.35
CA GLY A 262 6.36 0.78 -36.17
C GLY A 262 5.28 1.70 -35.59
N VAL A 263 5.70 2.85 -35.09
CA VAL A 263 4.86 3.81 -34.39
C VAL A 263 4.03 4.64 -35.36
N THR A 264 2.73 4.75 -35.09
CA THR A 264 1.82 5.71 -35.75
C THR A 264 1.25 6.64 -34.68
N ARG A 265 1.40 7.93 -34.90
CA ARG A 265 1.00 8.98 -33.97
C ARG A 265 -0.46 9.43 -34.21
N GLY A 266 -1.11 9.90 -33.14
CA GLY A 266 -2.44 10.52 -33.22
C GLY A 266 -3.53 9.59 -33.75
N VAL A 267 -3.55 8.33 -33.34
CA VAL A 267 -4.56 7.35 -33.77
C VAL A 267 -5.87 7.51 -32.98
N ARG A 268 -6.91 6.81 -33.40
CA ARG A 268 -8.25 6.79 -32.74
C ARG A 268 -8.83 8.19 -32.48
N ASN A 269 -8.75 9.06 -33.48
CA ASN A 269 -9.23 10.48 -33.46
C ASN A 269 -8.51 11.38 -32.45
N THR A 270 -7.29 11.06 -32.07
CA THR A 270 -6.42 11.96 -31.30
C THR A 270 -5.47 12.72 -32.22
N THR A 271 -4.83 13.75 -31.69
CA THR A 271 -3.88 14.56 -32.45
C THR A 271 -2.48 14.36 -31.93
N ALA A 272 -1.51 14.14 -32.84
CA ALA A 272 -0.11 14.00 -32.47
C ALA A 272 0.41 15.32 -31.85
N ALA A 273 1.02 15.18 -30.65
CA ALA A 273 1.52 16.30 -29.86
C ALA A 273 2.97 16.07 -29.43
N SER A 274 3.61 17.11 -28.91
CA SER A 274 4.91 16.98 -28.25
C SER A 274 4.71 16.56 -26.79
N HIS A 275 5.56 15.64 -26.31
CA HIS A 275 5.55 15.20 -24.92
C HIS A 275 6.97 15.24 -24.35
N SER A 276 7.09 15.70 -23.11
CA SER A 276 8.38 15.81 -22.44
C SER A 276 8.81 14.47 -21.82
N SER A 277 10.11 14.30 -21.65
CA SER A 277 10.68 13.21 -20.84
C SER A 277 10.00 13.17 -19.48
N GLY A 278 9.74 11.96 -18.99
CA GLY A 278 8.99 11.73 -17.74
C GLY A 278 7.46 11.77 -17.90
N ALA A 279 6.91 12.08 -19.08
CA ALA A 279 5.46 11.99 -19.30
C ALA A 279 4.98 10.55 -19.13
N THR A 280 3.86 10.38 -18.42
CA THR A 280 3.26 9.08 -18.19
C THR A 280 2.74 8.47 -19.48
N VAL A 281 3.10 7.22 -19.70
CA VAL A 281 2.67 6.37 -20.81
C VAL A 281 1.82 5.24 -20.26
N THR A 282 0.59 5.14 -20.72
CA THR A 282 -0.37 4.13 -20.26
C THR A 282 -0.66 3.14 -21.39
N ASN A 283 -0.61 1.84 -21.10
CA ASN A 283 -1.03 0.81 -22.07
C ASN A 283 -2.56 0.85 -22.24
N THR A 284 -3.04 0.94 -23.48
CA THR A 284 -4.47 0.95 -23.84
C THR A 284 -4.84 -0.16 -24.84
N SER A 285 -3.92 -1.15 -24.96
CA SER A 285 -4.09 -2.32 -25.85
C SER A 285 -5.04 -3.34 -25.29
#